data_a4d44efc66aaad7b4de83752f2da740e
#
_entry.id   a4d44efc66aaad7b4de83752f2da740e
#
_cell.length_a   1.000
_cell.length_b   1.000
_cell.length_c   1.000
_cell.angle_alpha   90.00
_cell.angle_beta   90.00
_cell.angle_gamma   90.00
#
_symmetry.space_group_name_H-M   'P 1'
#
loop_
_entity.id
_entity.type
_entity.pdbx_description
1 polymer ?
#
loop_
_entity_poly.entity_id
_entity_poly.type
_entity_poly.pdbx_seq_one_letter_code
_entity_poly.pdbx_strand_id
1 'polypeptide(L)'
;IQTDIDGNLTINWTSVNDPFSSFIEYGVYSVQDGLLANLSDVNEDFYPITGSTNAQDFFLSVTSGCNGNTIKYSDTVSNIFLNLNNPGNGMALLNWNSPSIAPLSYTGNYYHIYREFPVGVFTLIDSVLFGTNSYQDTIDICSAFLSYQIVLPGEVCDFSSNITGDVFEDLMTPDIPMIYSAGIDTATNLMQIEWDQNLQSDTYGYVIYTFDANGILYELDTIWGIASTTYTYAVPFEEGPFSYSVAAFDSCETSSVPVTYQTSAKADVHTTMVSSSEVFMCEQEAVLSWTSYDGSTTDFYEIWSFSNGLWNLEEITEETVATIAVNGNQSYTVYINSIFIDGRNAFSSPTSFNVPVAGNPGYNYLKLVSVVDGNIELYQYIDESVGITEIIFQRRNYNGAYEEIGRENATADVVFFLDDDAETEFQAWQYRTKYIDSCGFEGEFSNEAKSIFLEGEANDYDYINTLNWSDYLGFDGGIQEYRLYRSINEVYDPTPIATFLPEDKSFVDDINGLGVQSKVCYRMEGVELFNTYNFSEVSASNELCLTYSSKIFIPNAFTPNGINPVFLPIVSHIKPETYHLTIINRWGQL
;
A
#
# COMPACT_ATOMS: atom_id res chain seq x y z
N ILE A 1 34.02 57.62 28.29
CA ILE A 1 35.04 56.85 29.04
C ILE A 1 35.24 55.53 28.30
N GLN A 2 36.48 55.20 28.02
CA GLN A 2 36.87 53.94 27.36
C GLN A 2 37.74 53.15 28.30
N THR A 3 37.59 51.85 28.28
CA THR A 3 38.44 50.92 29.04
C THR A 3 39.25 50.07 28.05
N ASP A 4 40.56 50.00 28.23
CA ASP A 4 41.45 49.15 27.42
C ASP A 4 41.45 47.69 27.92
N ILE A 5 42.17 46.84 27.19
CA ILE A 5 42.28 45.42 27.49
C ILE A 5 42.92 45.15 28.86
N ASP A 6 43.75 46.05 29.34
CA ASP A 6 44.48 45.95 30.65
C ASP A 6 43.64 46.52 31.80
N GLY A 7 42.42 46.98 31.55
CA GLY A 7 41.51 47.58 32.54
C GLY A 7 41.82 49.02 32.86
N ASN A 8 42.67 49.67 32.07
CA ASN A 8 42.94 51.09 32.25
C ASN A 8 41.84 51.93 31.63
N LEU A 9 41.41 52.95 32.36
CA LEU A 9 40.36 53.87 31.86
C LEU A 9 41.02 55.03 31.15
N THR A 10 40.34 55.54 30.10
CA THR A 10 40.72 56.83 29.51
C THR A 10 39.46 57.71 29.55
N ILE A 11 39.59 58.83 30.22
CA ILE A 11 38.55 59.87 30.21
C ILE A 11 38.88 60.81 29.06
N ASN A 12 37.94 60.99 28.12
CA ASN A 12 38.13 61.88 26.97
C ASN A 12 37.17 63.06 27.12
N TRP A 13 37.61 64.25 26.71
CA TRP A 13 36.73 65.44 26.63
C TRP A 13 37.11 66.31 25.44
N THR A 14 36.24 67.24 25.11
CA THR A 14 36.56 68.28 24.11
C THR A 14 37.28 69.42 24.77
N SER A 15 38.51 69.74 24.32
CA SER A 15 39.30 70.87 24.83
C SER A 15 38.55 72.19 24.72
N VAL A 16 38.71 73.07 25.70
CA VAL A 16 38.04 74.38 25.70
C VAL A 16 38.68 75.31 24.68
N ASN A 17 37.87 76.11 24.01
CA ASN A 17 38.39 77.23 23.19
C ASN A 17 38.69 78.39 24.05
N ASP A 18 40.03 78.79 24.19
CA ASP A 18 40.48 79.92 24.98
C ASP A 18 41.09 81.04 24.13
N PRO A 19 40.27 81.85 23.46
CA PRO A 19 40.77 82.91 22.59
C PRO A 19 41.40 84.06 23.33
N PHE A 20 41.35 84.11 24.65
CA PHE A 20 41.87 85.19 25.48
C PHE A 20 43.04 84.77 26.35
N SER A 21 43.54 83.53 26.20
CA SER A 21 44.64 83.00 27.01
C SER A 21 44.38 83.10 28.50
N SER A 22 43.14 82.85 28.92
CA SER A 22 42.72 82.91 30.32
C SER A 22 42.64 81.56 31.00
N PHE A 23 42.85 80.48 30.26
CA PHE A 23 42.88 79.12 30.78
C PHE A 23 44.07 78.96 31.79
N ILE A 24 43.77 78.25 32.89
CA ILE A 24 44.80 77.93 33.89
C ILE A 24 45.08 76.43 33.89
N GLU A 25 44.03 75.65 34.12
CA GLU A 25 44.17 74.19 34.18
C GLU A 25 42.86 73.46 34.08
N TYR A 26 42.93 72.19 33.65
CA TYR A 26 41.87 71.21 33.90
C TYR A 26 42.20 70.51 35.24
N GLY A 27 41.18 70.27 36.05
CA GLY A 27 41.24 69.35 37.17
C GLY A 27 40.45 68.10 36.84
N VAL A 28 41.04 66.93 36.90
CA VAL A 28 40.40 65.64 36.73
C VAL A 28 40.10 65.04 38.09
N TYR A 29 38.86 64.69 38.34
CA TYR A 29 38.41 64.20 39.64
C TYR A 29 37.68 62.85 39.51
N SER A 30 37.93 61.94 40.48
CA SER A 30 37.06 60.87 40.87
C SER A 30 36.18 61.30 42.01
N VAL A 31 34.89 60.98 41.99
CA VAL A 31 33.95 61.24 43.09
C VAL A 31 34.40 60.51 44.36
N GLN A 32 34.99 59.33 44.19
CA GLN A 32 35.45 58.48 45.28
C GLN A 32 36.81 58.91 45.84
N ASP A 33 37.75 59.28 44.95
CA ASP A 33 39.17 59.49 45.32
C ASP A 33 39.58 60.98 45.37
N GLY A 34 38.72 61.90 44.94
CA GLY A 34 38.99 63.34 44.87
C GLY A 34 39.79 63.73 43.61
N LEU A 35 40.65 64.74 43.74
CA LEU A 35 41.45 65.24 42.62
C LEU A 35 42.54 64.22 42.21
N LEU A 36 42.46 63.77 40.95
CA LEU A 36 43.41 62.83 40.36
C LEU A 36 44.61 63.53 39.70
N ALA A 37 44.31 64.62 38.93
CA ALA A 37 45.35 65.39 38.25
C ALA A 37 44.91 66.80 37.96
N ASN A 38 45.96 67.74 37.87
CA ASN A 38 45.80 69.02 37.23
C ASN A 38 46.64 69.08 35.97
N LEU A 39 45.99 69.49 34.83
CA LEU A 39 46.62 69.53 33.53
C LEU A 39 46.63 70.97 33.03
N SER A 40 47.77 71.50 32.71
CA SER A 40 47.92 72.92 32.36
C SER A 40 47.96 73.22 30.86
N ASP A 41 47.84 72.16 30.01
CA ASP A 41 47.72 72.35 28.58
C ASP A 41 46.20 72.45 28.16
N VAL A 42 45.86 73.57 27.54
CA VAL A 42 44.48 73.84 27.07
C VAL A 42 44.02 72.86 25.98
N ASN A 43 44.98 72.27 25.29
CA ASN A 43 44.68 71.29 24.19
C ASN A 43 44.60 69.83 24.69
N GLU A 44 44.85 69.59 25.97
CA GLU A 44 44.71 68.28 26.58
C GLU A 44 43.21 67.86 26.45
N ASP A 45 43.00 66.69 25.93
CA ASP A 45 41.65 66.19 25.64
C ASP A 45 41.42 64.77 26.19
N PHE A 46 42.37 64.18 26.90
CA PHE A 46 42.27 62.88 27.57
C PHE A 46 43.09 62.80 28.86
N TYR A 47 42.72 61.85 29.72
CA TYR A 47 43.50 61.48 30.89
C TYR A 47 43.43 59.98 31.17
N PRO A 48 44.56 59.25 31.22
CA PRO A 48 44.55 57.79 31.49
C PRO A 48 44.49 57.55 33.01
N ILE A 49 43.71 56.57 33.43
CA ILE A 49 43.60 56.08 34.80
C ILE A 49 43.94 54.61 34.81
N THR A 50 44.95 54.21 35.54
CA THR A 50 45.43 52.84 35.63
C THR A 50 44.69 52.05 36.72
N GLY A 51 44.25 50.81 36.43
CA GLY A 51 43.82 49.82 37.42
C GLY A 51 42.46 50.08 38.07
N SER A 52 41.44 50.51 37.33
CA SER A 52 40.07 50.61 37.88
C SER A 52 39.50 49.20 38.14
N THR A 53 39.16 48.91 39.37
CA THR A 53 38.66 47.60 39.83
C THR A 53 37.20 47.60 40.19
N ASN A 54 36.51 48.73 39.98
CA ASN A 54 35.05 48.89 40.26
C ASN A 54 34.43 50.04 39.46
N ALA A 55 33.13 50.20 39.57
CA ALA A 55 32.42 51.35 39.01
C ALA A 55 32.82 52.61 39.73
N GLN A 56 33.23 53.67 38.98
CA GLN A 56 33.64 54.97 39.48
C GLN A 56 33.01 56.12 38.70
N ASP A 57 32.80 57.25 39.39
CA ASP A 57 32.25 58.47 38.80
C ASP A 57 33.30 59.50 38.63
N PHE A 58 33.42 60.16 37.50
CA PHE A 58 34.41 61.13 37.15
C PHE A 58 33.78 62.45 36.70
N PHE A 59 34.43 63.55 36.98
CA PHE A 59 34.10 64.87 36.48
C PHE A 59 35.35 65.70 36.25
N LEU A 60 35.20 66.69 35.43
CA LEU A 60 36.28 67.67 35.15
C LEU A 60 35.96 69.03 35.76
N SER A 61 37.02 69.75 36.12
CA SER A 61 36.94 71.19 36.34
C SER A 61 37.81 71.95 35.35
N VAL A 62 37.36 73.12 34.96
CA VAL A 62 38.15 74.07 34.19
C VAL A 62 38.35 75.33 35.04
N THR A 63 39.61 75.72 35.29
CA THR A 63 39.94 76.92 35.98
C THR A 63 40.36 77.98 34.98
N SER A 64 39.74 79.16 35.08
CA SER A 64 40.08 80.33 34.27
C SER A 64 40.52 81.50 35.16
N GLY A 65 41.54 82.26 34.74
CA GLY A 65 42.05 83.46 35.41
C GLY A 65 41.16 84.71 35.27
N CYS A 66 40.04 84.65 34.61
CA CYS A 66 39.08 85.73 34.46
C CYS A 66 38.37 86.02 35.78
N ASN A 67 38.34 87.30 36.25
CA ASN A 67 37.70 87.77 37.50
C ASN A 67 38.08 87.00 38.78
N GLY A 68 39.33 86.62 38.91
CA GLY A 68 39.89 86.05 40.17
C GLY A 68 39.61 84.54 40.30
N ASN A 69 40.08 83.76 39.36
CA ASN A 69 40.05 82.32 39.31
C ASN A 69 38.62 81.71 39.42
N THR A 70 37.97 81.65 38.33
CA THR A 70 36.62 81.02 38.22
C THR A 70 36.81 79.54 37.87
N ILE A 71 36.16 78.67 38.62
CA ILE A 71 36.13 77.22 38.35
C ILE A 71 34.73 76.84 37.82
N LYS A 72 34.72 76.07 36.75
CA LYS A 72 33.53 75.40 36.20
C LYS A 72 33.69 73.89 36.25
N TYR A 73 32.64 73.19 36.57
CA TYR A 73 32.63 71.73 36.61
C TYR A 73 31.81 71.17 35.46
N SER A 74 32.29 70.03 34.96
CA SER A 74 31.49 69.23 34.03
C SER A 74 30.36 68.46 34.73
N ASP A 75 29.50 67.84 33.96
CA ASP A 75 28.64 66.78 34.49
C ASP A 75 29.51 65.59 34.90
N THR A 76 28.95 64.72 35.74
CA THR A 76 29.58 63.51 36.22
C THR A 76 29.27 62.37 35.25
N VAL A 77 30.29 61.61 34.84
CA VAL A 77 30.20 60.42 33.98
C VAL A 77 30.74 59.20 34.70
N SER A 78 30.11 58.06 34.55
CA SER A 78 30.57 56.80 35.13
C SER A 78 31.18 55.88 34.06
N ASN A 79 32.19 55.08 34.45
CA ASN A 79 32.61 53.97 33.61
C ASN A 79 31.56 52.83 33.65
N ILE A 80 31.58 51.98 32.62
CA ILE A 80 30.90 50.68 32.66
C ILE A 80 31.89 49.67 33.25
N PHE A 81 31.55 49.03 34.37
CA PHE A 81 32.33 48.00 34.98
C PHE A 81 31.63 46.66 34.86
N LEU A 82 32.23 45.75 34.10
CA LEU A 82 31.72 44.41 33.86
C LEU A 82 32.25 43.46 34.93
N ASN A 83 31.33 42.77 35.57
CA ASN A 83 31.63 41.65 36.47
C ASN A 83 31.13 40.35 35.79
N LEU A 84 32.06 39.41 35.64
CA LEU A 84 31.81 38.09 35.06
C LEU A 84 31.78 37.06 36.18
N ASN A 85 30.77 36.20 36.17
CA ASN A 85 30.68 35.05 37.07
C ASN A 85 30.52 33.77 36.25
N ASN A 86 31.35 32.78 36.55
CA ASN A 86 31.29 31.45 36.01
C ASN A 86 30.71 30.50 37.07
N PRO A 87 29.44 30.11 36.99
CA PRO A 87 28.83 29.18 37.95
C PRO A 87 29.23 27.72 37.69
N GLY A 88 29.96 27.40 36.63
CA GLY A 88 30.36 26.03 36.26
C GLY A 88 29.21 25.17 35.76
N ASN A 89 28.26 25.75 35.08
CA ASN A 89 27.07 25.10 34.57
C ASN A 89 26.83 25.31 33.05
N GLY A 90 27.88 25.64 32.30
CA GLY A 90 27.81 25.93 30.87
C GLY A 90 27.29 27.32 30.53
N MET A 91 27.29 28.26 31.49
CA MET A 91 26.80 29.61 31.30
C MET A 91 27.79 30.64 31.81
N ALA A 92 27.89 31.78 31.13
CA ALA A 92 28.56 32.97 31.61
C ALA A 92 27.55 34.01 32.08
N LEU A 93 27.64 34.43 33.33
CA LEU A 93 26.76 35.46 33.91
C LEU A 93 27.46 36.80 33.91
N LEU A 94 27.04 37.72 33.05
CA LEU A 94 27.56 39.08 32.92
C LEU A 94 26.69 40.04 33.69
N ASN A 95 27.28 40.89 34.53
CA ASN A 95 26.60 41.95 35.26
C ASN A 95 27.42 43.23 35.18
N TRP A 96 26.77 44.38 34.95
CA TRP A 96 27.43 45.68 34.87
C TRP A 96 26.57 46.79 35.48
N ASN A 97 27.21 47.91 35.81
CA ASN A 97 26.47 49.10 36.27
C ASN A 97 25.95 49.93 35.09
N SER A 98 24.83 50.60 35.28
CA SER A 98 24.41 51.65 34.35
C SER A 98 25.28 52.89 34.52
N PRO A 99 25.96 53.34 33.44
CA PRO A 99 26.77 54.55 33.55
C PRO A 99 25.86 55.79 33.74
N SER A 100 26.32 56.78 34.53
CA SER A 100 25.75 58.12 34.58
C SER A 100 26.23 58.91 33.37
N ILE A 101 25.39 59.11 32.38
CA ILE A 101 25.76 59.67 31.07
C ILE A 101 24.98 60.95 30.70
N ALA A 102 24.16 61.49 31.59
CA ALA A 102 23.42 62.73 31.29
C ALA A 102 24.36 63.95 31.49
N PRO A 103 24.41 64.89 30.53
CA PRO A 103 23.62 65.05 29.32
C PRO A 103 24.33 64.60 28.03
N LEU A 104 25.13 63.52 28.07
CA LEU A 104 25.85 63.03 26.89
C LEU A 104 24.91 62.44 25.87
N SER A 105 25.11 62.74 24.58
CA SER A 105 24.40 62.12 23.49
C SER A 105 24.97 60.72 23.25
N TYR A 106 24.08 59.74 23.30
CA TYR A 106 24.37 58.39 22.84
C TYR A 106 23.41 58.00 21.74
N THR A 107 23.90 57.29 20.71
CA THR A 107 23.11 56.95 19.52
C THR A 107 22.41 55.61 19.63
N GLY A 108 22.81 54.77 20.59
CA GLY A 108 22.29 53.46 20.77
C GLY A 108 21.34 53.30 21.94
N ASN A 109 20.16 52.73 21.73
CA ASN A 109 19.29 52.28 22.79
C ASN A 109 19.67 50.90 23.33
N TYR A 110 20.86 50.41 22.98
CA TYR A 110 21.29 49.04 23.27
C TYR A 110 22.73 49.00 23.75
N TYR A 111 23.00 48.15 24.72
CA TYR A 111 24.35 47.67 25.01
C TYR A 111 24.68 46.54 24.03
N HIS A 112 25.82 46.58 23.38
CA HIS A 112 26.39 45.53 22.57
C HIS A 112 27.31 44.65 23.43
N ILE A 113 27.07 43.32 23.38
CA ILE A 113 27.81 42.34 24.16
C ILE A 113 28.77 41.63 23.22
N TYR A 114 30.04 41.76 23.49
CA TYR A 114 31.11 41.13 22.72
C TYR A 114 31.74 39.99 23.52
N ARG A 115 31.98 38.88 22.80
CA ARG A 115 32.74 37.71 23.29
C ARG A 115 34.01 37.56 22.46
N GLU A 116 35.16 37.38 23.11
CA GLU A 116 36.43 37.09 22.47
C GLU A 116 36.62 35.60 22.30
N PHE A 117 36.57 35.16 21.06
CA PHE A 117 36.97 33.83 20.66
C PHE A 117 37.16 33.76 19.14
N PRO A 118 38.30 33.22 18.61
CA PRO A 118 39.53 32.88 19.34
C PRO A 118 40.22 34.13 19.88
N VAL A 119 41.27 33.94 20.67
CA VAL A 119 42.02 35.05 21.31
C VAL A 119 42.36 36.15 20.30
N GLY A 120 42.05 37.41 20.65
CA GLY A 120 42.24 38.60 19.82
C GLY A 120 41.05 38.90 18.86
N VAL A 121 40.02 38.08 18.82
CA VAL A 121 38.84 38.28 17.93
C VAL A 121 37.58 38.47 18.78
N PHE A 122 37.12 39.72 18.89
CA PHE A 122 35.86 40.08 19.53
C PHE A 122 34.70 40.02 18.53
N THR A 123 33.71 39.22 18.82
CA THR A 123 32.46 39.12 18.01
C THR A 123 31.28 39.62 18.82
N LEU A 124 30.38 40.35 18.17
CA LEU A 124 29.09 40.73 18.74
C LEU A 124 28.22 39.49 18.87
N ILE A 125 27.89 39.10 20.10
CA ILE A 125 27.05 37.94 20.37
C ILE A 125 25.59 38.32 20.59
N ASP A 126 25.31 39.49 21.19
CA ASP A 126 23.93 39.99 21.39
C ASP A 126 23.92 41.49 21.65
N SER A 127 22.69 42.07 21.72
CA SER A 127 22.45 43.46 22.08
C SER A 127 21.23 43.55 22.98
N VAL A 128 21.39 44.15 24.15
CA VAL A 128 20.29 44.32 25.12
C VAL A 128 19.94 45.80 25.31
N LEU A 129 18.67 46.09 25.65
CA LEU A 129 18.17 47.46 25.82
C LEU A 129 18.97 48.22 26.89
N PHE A 130 19.22 49.52 26.65
CA PHE A 130 19.77 50.42 27.64
C PHE A 130 18.97 50.40 28.94
N GLY A 131 19.64 50.26 30.07
CA GLY A 131 19.03 50.05 31.38
C GLY A 131 18.93 48.57 31.80
N THR A 132 19.23 47.60 30.89
CA THR A 132 19.50 46.21 31.24
C THR A 132 20.92 46.11 31.78
N ASN A 133 21.10 45.52 32.95
CA ASN A 133 22.41 45.46 33.64
C ASN A 133 22.92 44.05 33.83
N SER A 134 22.31 43.07 33.12
CA SER A 134 22.75 41.69 33.17
C SER A 134 22.51 41.00 31.84
N TYR A 135 23.32 40.01 31.52
CA TYR A 135 23.17 39.12 30.37
C TYR A 135 23.69 37.74 30.73
N GLN A 136 23.10 36.72 30.15
CA GLN A 136 23.52 35.35 30.33
C GLN A 136 23.85 34.77 28.94
N ASP A 137 25.12 34.38 28.79
CA ASP A 137 25.60 33.70 27.59
C ASP A 137 25.64 32.20 27.83
N THR A 138 25.01 31.42 26.94
CA THR A 138 25.12 29.96 26.93
C THR A 138 26.36 29.60 26.13
N ILE A 139 27.23 28.79 26.73
CA ILE A 139 28.50 28.44 26.13
C ILE A 139 28.29 27.31 25.11
N ASP A 140 28.74 27.58 23.90
CA ASP A 140 28.69 26.68 22.75
C ASP A 140 30.10 26.23 22.29
N ILE A 141 31.07 26.32 23.15
CA ILE A 141 32.48 26.00 22.90
C ILE A 141 32.96 25.01 23.95
N CYS A 142 33.46 23.85 23.54
CA CYS A 142 33.75 22.71 24.41
C CYS A 142 34.61 23.05 25.63
N SER A 143 35.68 23.79 25.45
CA SER A 143 36.49 24.38 26.55
C SER A 143 37.38 25.47 26.00
N ALA A 144 37.23 26.68 26.52
CA ALA A 144 38.05 27.82 26.12
C ALA A 144 38.11 28.90 27.21
N PHE A 145 39.19 29.70 27.19
CA PHE A 145 39.20 30.96 27.90
C PHE A 145 38.42 31.99 27.06
N LEU A 146 37.29 32.48 27.59
CA LEU A 146 36.41 33.44 26.93
C LEU A 146 36.47 34.77 27.71
N SER A 147 36.70 35.86 26.97
CA SER A 147 36.65 37.22 27.53
C SER A 147 35.41 37.95 27.00
N TYR A 148 34.87 38.85 27.80
CA TYR A 148 33.71 39.63 27.47
C TYR A 148 33.96 41.13 27.63
N GLN A 149 33.28 41.90 26.78
CA GLN A 149 33.25 43.37 26.85
C GLN A 149 31.82 43.88 26.54
N ILE A 150 31.37 44.87 27.26
CA ILE A 150 30.13 45.59 27.03
C ILE A 150 30.43 46.93 26.38
N VAL A 151 29.76 47.28 25.30
CA VAL A 151 29.94 48.56 24.60
C VAL A 151 28.57 49.25 24.45
N LEU A 152 28.49 50.50 24.88
CA LEU A 152 27.37 51.38 24.61
C LEU A 152 27.81 52.37 23.52
N PRO A 153 27.28 52.31 22.29
CA PRO A 153 27.63 53.21 21.21
C PRO A 153 27.33 54.66 21.51
N GLY A 154 28.25 55.56 21.31
CA GLY A 154 28.10 57.00 21.47
C GLY A 154 28.24 57.73 20.13
N GLU A 155 27.80 59.03 20.10
CA GLU A 155 27.89 59.85 18.85
C GLU A 155 29.35 60.24 18.51
N VAL A 156 30.21 60.41 19.51
CA VAL A 156 31.58 60.86 19.33
C VAL A 156 32.58 59.74 19.68
N CYS A 157 32.32 58.98 20.73
CA CYS A 157 33.10 57.82 21.14
C CYS A 157 32.22 56.87 21.94
N ASP A 158 32.51 55.58 21.80
CA ASP A 158 31.81 54.52 22.49
C ASP A 158 32.21 54.45 23.98
N PHE A 159 31.28 53.97 24.80
CA PHE A 159 31.53 53.64 26.20
C PHE A 159 31.78 52.15 26.30
N SER A 160 33.02 51.74 26.58
CA SER A 160 33.36 50.33 26.72
C SER A 160 33.66 49.98 28.18
N SER A 161 33.28 48.76 28.56
CA SER A 161 33.63 48.18 29.89
C SER A 161 35.08 47.69 29.92
N ASN A 162 35.54 47.32 31.11
CA ASN A 162 36.71 46.44 31.25
C ASN A 162 36.44 45.10 30.50
N ILE A 163 37.53 44.48 30.07
CA ILE A 163 37.51 43.11 29.56
C ILE A 163 37.77 42.17 30.73
N THR A 164 36.95 41.15 30.87
CA THR A 164 37.09 40.12 31.89
C THR A 164 36.76 38.76 31.30
N GLY A 165 37.53 37.75 31.70
CA GLY A 165 37.40 36.42 31.14
C GLY A 165 37.62 35.32 32.17
N ASP A 166 37.15 34.13 31.85
CA ASP A 166 37.38 32.92 32.62
C ASP A 166 37.41 31.69 31.66
N VAL A 167 37.77 30.53 32.16
CA VAL A 167 37.70 29.27 31.42
C VAL A 167 36.30 28.73 31.56
N PHE A 168 35.61 28.63 30.41
CA PHE A 168 34.28 28.05 30.31
C PHE A 168 34.33 26.73 29.60
N GLU A 169 33.37 25.88 29.93
CA GLU A 169 33.15 24.60 29.30
C GLU A 169 31.69 24.53 28.87
N ASP A 170 31.47 24.00 27.69
CA ASP A 170 30.12 23.62 27.26
C ASP A 170 29.69 22.37 28.03
N LEU A 171 28.64 22.53 28.83
CA LEU A 171 28.03 21.47 29.63
C LEU A 171 26.55 21.24 29.24
N MET A 172 26.10 21.90 28.18
CA MET A 172 24.72 21.85 27.72
C MET A 172 24.64 20.88 26.55
N THR A 173 23.90 19.80 26.74
CA THR A 173 23.62 18.90 25.61
C THR A 173 22.69 19.59 24.60
N PRO A 174 22.79 19.27 23.31
CA PRO A 174 21.84 19.78 22.31
C PRO A 174 20.40 19.53 22.69
N ASP A 175 19.50 20.33 22.16
CA ASP A 175 18.04 20.12 22.29
C ASP A 175 17.62 18.80 21.65
N ILE A 176 16.54 18.21 22.16
CA ILE A 176 15.97 16.98 21.60
C ILE A 176 15.46 17.28 20.19
N PRO A 177 15.91 16.54 19.15
CA PRO A 177 15.39 16.71 17.79
C PRO A 177 13.89 16.39 17.74
N MET A 178 13.13 17.16 17.00
CA MET A 178 11.73 16.84 16.75
C MET A 178 11.62 15.98 15.49
N ILE A 179 11.32 14.67 15.64
CA ILE A 179 11.00 13.80 14.51
C ILE A 179 9.58 14.12 14.06
N TYR A 180 9.39 14.47 12.80
CA TYR A 180 8.07 14.76 12.27
C TYR A 180 7.57 13.70 11.30
N SER A 181 8.46 12.90 10.69
CA SER A 181 8.05 11.83 9.77
C SER A 181 8.98 10.63 9.89
N ALA A 182 8.40 9.46 9.95
CA ALA A 182 9.08 8.19 9.73
C ALA A 182 8.14 7.27 8.95
N GLY A 183 8.52 6.88 7.75
CA GLY A 183 7.66 6.10 6.87
C GLY A 183 8.42 5.64 5.63
N ILE A 184 7.72 4.90 4.75
CA ILE A 184 8.29 4.43 3.50
C ILE A 184 8.19 5.53 2.43
N ASP A 185 9.31 5.85 1.81
CA ASP A 185 9.28 6.57 0.54
C ASP A 185 8.79 5.65 -0.57
N THR A 186 7.58 5.90 -1.06
CA THR A 186 6.90 5.06 -2.06
C THR A 186 7.59 5.05 -3.42
N ALA A 187 8.48 6.02 -3.70
CA ALA A 187 9.23 6.10 -4.96
C ALA A 187 10.49 5.22 -4.94
N THR A 188 11.19 5.18 -3.80
CA THR A 188 12.43 4.42 -3.63
C THR A 188 12.25 3.11 -2.89
N ASN A 189 11.12 2.96 -2.19
CA ASN A 189 10.80 1.82 -1.34
C ASN A 189 11.79 1.66 -0.17
N LEU A 190 12.32 2.77 0.33
CA LEU A 190 13.21 2.84 1.48
C LEU A 190 12.47 3.45 2.66
N MET A 191 12.85 3.05 3.87
CA MET A 191 12.45 3.76 5.08
C MET A 191 13.13 5.12 5.08
N GLN A 192 12.36 6.17 5.31
CA GLN A 192 12.82 7.55 5.45
C GLN A 192 12.41 8.08 6.83
N ILE A 193 13.36 8.65 7.54
CA ILE A 193 13.14 9.30 8.82
C ILE A 193 13.55 10.75 8.64
N GLU A 194 12.71 11.68 9.09
CA GLU A 194 12.92 13.11 8.95
C GLU A 194 12.66 13.83 10.26
N TRP A 195 13.52 14.82 10.57
CA TRP A 195 13.45 15.61 11.80
C TRP A 195 13.77 17.07 11.52
N ASP A 196 13.37 17.96 12.42
CA ASP A 196 13.70 19.36 12.32
C ASP A 196 15.17 19.60 12.67
N GLN A 197 15.78 20.57 11.96
CA GLN A 197 17.15 21.00 12.28
C GLN A 197 17.21 21.52 13.71
N ASN A 198 18.21 21.08 14.47
CA ASN A 198 18.44 21.58 15.81
C ASN A 198 18.72 23.09 15.81
N LEU A 199 18.22 23.82 16.82
CA LEU A 199 18.37 25.26 16.92
C LEU A 199 19.73 25.68 17.49
N GLN A 200 20.44 24.81 18.19
CA GLN A 200 21.77 25.07 18.78
C GLN A 200 22.85 24.95 17.72
N SER A 201 23.65 26.01 17.58
CA SER A 201 24.63 26.15 16.52
C SER A 201 25.84 25.22 16.65
N ASP A 202 26.07 24.68 17.83
CA ASP A 202 27.13 23.72 18.18
C ASP A 202 26.76 22.26 17.89
N THR A 203 25.51 22.00 17.49
CA THR A 203 25.08 20.67 17.08
C THR A 203 25.94 20.17 15.92
N TYR A 204 26.64 19.05 16.15
CA TYR A 204 27.59 18.48 15.21
C TYR A 204 26.96 17.37 14.32
N GLY A 205 25.88 16.78 14.79
CA GLY A 205 25.13 15.76 14.03
C GLY A 205 24.05 15.09 14.84
N TYR A 206 23.60 13.94 14.32
CA TYR A 206 22.49 13.16 14.87
C TYR A 206 22.84 11.68 14.91
N VAL A 207 22.39 11.00 15.95
CA VAL A 207 22.50 9.54 16.09
C VAL A 207 21.10 8.96 15.92
N ILE A 208 20.97 8.01 15.01
CA ILE A 208 19.73 7.30 14.70
C ILE A 208 19.75 5.96 15.42
N TYR A 209 18.67 5.65 16.12
CA TYR A 209 18.49 4.40 16.84
C TYR A 209 17.26 3.68 16.35
N THR A 210 17.28 2.36 16.46
CA THR A 210 16.11 1.50 16.28
C THR A 210 16.10 0.38 17.31
N PHE A 211 15.04 -0.44 17.32
CA PHE A 211 14.92 -1.55 18.26
C PHE A 211 15.15 -2.88 17.54
N ASP A 212 15.81 -3.80 18.21
CA ASP A 212 15.91 -5.18 17.73
C ASP A 212 14.61 -5.96 18.01
N ALA A 213 14.53 -7.21 17.53
CA ALA A 213 13.38 -8.10 17.72
C ALA A 213 13.07 -8.39 19.21
N ASN A 214 13.95 -8.10 20.15
CA ASN A 214 13.76 -8.24 21.58
C ASN A 214 13.34 -6.92 22.25
N GLY A 215 13.18 -5.84 21.48
CA GLY A 215 12.88 -4.51 21.99
C GLY A 215 14.09 -3.80 22.61
N ILE A 216 15.31 -4.19 22.26
CA ILE A 216 16.54 -3.54 22.75
C ILE A 216 16.95 -2.46 21.76
N LEU A 217 17.06 -1.23 22.28
CA LEU A 217 17.51 -0.07 21.52
C LEU A 217 18.99 -0.20 21.14
N TYR A 218 19.32 -0.02 19.88
CA TYR A 218 20.70 0.03 19.39
C TYR A 218 20.89 1.16 18.37
N GLU A 219 22.12 1.61 18.22
CA GLU A 219 22.49 2.61 17.22
C GLU A 219 22.44 2.00 15.82
N LEU A 220 21.69 2.65 14.94
CA LEU A 220 21.57 2.28 13.53
C LEU A 220 22.64 2.97 12.70
N ASP A 221 22.80 4.30 12.89
CA ASP A 221 23.80 5.10 12.19
C ASP A 221 24.04 6.45 12.89
N THR A 222 25.15 7.11 12.53
CA THR A 222 25.49 8.47 12.96
C THR A 222 25.60 9.38 11.74
N ILE A 223 24.82 10.46 11.73
CA ILE A 223 24.73 11.43 10.64
C ILE A 223 25.43 12.71 11.06
N TRP A 224 26.40 13.16 10.26
CA TRP A 224 27.21 14.34 10.55
C TRP A 224 26.62 15.60 9.88
N GLY A 225 26.66 16.71 10.61
CA GLY A 225 26.24 18.03 10.16
C GLY A 225 24.84 18.40 10.64
N ILE A 226 24.71 19.60 11.20
CA ILE A 226 23.47 20.16 11.75
C ILE A 226 22.33 20.24 10.71
N ALA A 227 22.66 20.44 9.43
CA ALA A 227 21.67 20.52 8.35
C ALA A 227 21.26 19.15 7.78
N SER A 228 21.85 18.06 8.27
CA SER A 228 21.50 16.70 7.86
C SER A 228 20.29 16.21 8.65
N THR A 229 19.08 16.41 8.11
CA THR A 229 17.81 16.21 8.81
C THR A 229 16.97 15.06 8.24
N THR A 230 17.59 14.21 7.42
CA THR A 230 16.96 13.04 6.82
C THR A 230 17.88 11.84 6.85
N TYR A 231 17.30 10.66 7.04
CA TYR A 231 18.00 9.38 6.95
C TYR A 231 17.18 8.37 6.22
N THR A 232 17.79 7.62 5.31
CA THR A 232 17.11 6.59 4.52
C THR A 232 17.88 5.28 4.55
N TYR A 233 17.17 4.16 4.68
CA TYR A 233 17.79 2.84 4.60
C TYR A 233 16.77 1.76 4.18
N ALA A 234 17.28 0.60 3.73
CA ALA A 234 16.45 -0.53 3.36
C ALA A 234 16.01 -1.32 4.59
N VAL A 235 14.70 -1.52 4.74
CA VAL A 235 14.12 -2.37 5.79
C VAL A 235 13.47 -3.62 5.18
N PRO A 236 13.43 -4.75 5.88
CA PRO A 236 12.58 -5.87 5.49
C PRO A 236 11.11 -5.48 5.69
N PHE A 237 10.34 -5.42 4.59
CA PHE A 237 8.95 -4.92 4.60
C PHE A 237 7.94 -5.75 5.38
N GLU A 238 8.30 -6.98 5.74
CA GLU A 238 7.43 -7.91 6.47
C GLU A 238 7.46 -7.70 7.99
N GLU A 239 8.35 -6.84 8.49
CA GLU A 239 8.55 -6.56 9.90
C GLU A 239 8.12 -5.12 10.21
N GLY A 240 7.15 -4.94 11.08
CA GLY A 240 6.67 -3.64 11.55
C GLY A 240 5.62 -3.79 12.64
N PRO A 241 5.16 -2.75 13.34
CA PRO A 241 5.57 -1.35 13.17
C PRO A 241 7.02 -1.11 13.58
N PHE A 242 7.66 -0.16 12.89
CA PHE A 242 9.03 0.22 13.20
C PHE A 242 9.06 1.34 14.23
N SER A 243 10.03 1.27 15.15
CA SER A 243 10.25 2.30 16.15
C SER A 243 11.66 2.87 15.99
N TYR A 244 11.74 4.19 15.98
CA TYR A 244 12.97 4.92 15.81
C TYR A 244 13.14 5.96 16.90
N SER A 245 14.40 6.27 17.20
CA SER A 245 14.75 7.38 18.07
C SER A 245 15.87 8.18 17.42
N VAL A 246 15.82 9.51 17.55
CA VAL A 246 16.88 10.39 17.10
C VAL A 246 17.36 11.21 18.27
N ALA A 247 18.69 11.35 18.42
CA ALA A 247 19.32 12.24 19.36
C ALA A 247 20.30 13.15 18.63
N ALA A 248 20.37 14.41 19.00
CA ALA A 248 21.42 15.32 18.54
C ALA A 248 22.67 15.18 19.39
N PHE A 249 23.83 15.39 18.81
CA PHE A 249 25.09 15.48 19.55
C PHE A 249 25.90 16.71 19.09
N ASP A 250 26.66 17.28 19.99
CA ASP A 250 27.60 18.38 19.73
C ASP A 250 29.01 17.88 19.42
N SER A 251 29.94 18.80 19.26
CA SER A 251 31.36 18.48 19.02
C SER A 251 32.16 18.18 20.28
N CYS A 252 31.55 18.29 21.47
CA CYS A 252 32.23 18.19 22.73
C CYS A 252 32.36 16.75 23.21
N GLU A 253 33.59 16.28 23.30
CA GLU A 253 33.91 14.92 23.75
C GLU A 253 33.66 14.78 25.24
N THR A 254 33.01 13.69 25.64
CA THR A 254 32.89 13.36 27.06
C THR A 254 34.18 12.71 27.59
N SER A 255 34.40 12.76 28.89
CA SER A 255 35.53 12.07 29.55
C SER A 255 35.35 10.54 29.63
N SER A 256 34.37 9.97 28.96
CA SER A 256 34.06 8.53 28.95
C SER A 256 35.12 7.71 28.18
N VAL A 257 35.19 6.42 28.47
CA VAL A 257 36.02 5.47 27.71
C VAL A 257 35.09 4.32 27.23
N PRO A 258 34.86 4.16 25.92
CA PRO A 258 35.37 4.97 24.81
C PRO A 258 34.84 6.42 24.85
N VAL A 259 35.59 7.33 24.23
CA VAL A 259 35.18 8.74 24.08
C VAL A 259 33.88 8.79 23.32
N THR A 260 32.91 9.52 23.85
CA THR A 260 31.61 9.78 23.22
C THR A 260 31.36 11.28 23.17
N TYR A 261 30.44 11.73 22.34
CA TYR A 261 30.00 13.12 22.29
C TYR A 261 28.91 13.40 23.31
N GLN A 262 28.76 14.66 23.72
CA GLN A 262 27.59 15.08 24.49
C GLN A 262 26.35 14.92 23.61
N THR A 263 25.37 14.16 24.08
CA THR A 263 24.20 13.76 23.28
C THR A 263 22.94 14.13 24.03
N SER A 264 21.95 14.66 23.31
CA SER A 264 20.62 14.98 23.84
C SER A 264 19.87 13.73 24.31
N ALA A 265 18.77 13.92 25.01
CA ALA A 265 17.75 12.88 25.10
C ALA A 265 17.20 12.54 23.71
N LYS A 266 16.53 11.38 23.61
CA LYS A 266 15.99 10.85 22.33
C LYS A 266 14.57 11.28 22.14
N ALA A 267 14.24 11.67 20.90
CA ALA A 267 12.84 11.70 20.45
C ALA A 267 12.50 10.35 19.85
N ASP A 268 11.35 9.80 20.20
CA ASP A 268 10.90 8.51 19.73
C ASP A 268 9.72 8.69 18.75
N VAL A 269 9.62 7.78 17.77
CA VAL A 269 8.53 7.71 16.82
C VAL A 269 8.17 6.24 16.53
N HIS A 270 6.87 5.94 16.39
CA HIS A 270 6.38 4.65 15.95
C HIS A 270 5.61 4.80 14.65
N THR A 271 6.02 4.04 13.64
CA THR A 271 5.40 4.11 12.30
C THR A 271 4.03 3.43 12.29
N THR A 272 3.16 3.86 11.38
CA THR A 272 1.92 3.15 11.07
C THR A 272 2.21 1.83 10.36
N MET A 273 1.47 0.79 10.71
CA MET A 273 1.50 -0.51 10.06
C MET A 273 0.10 -1.09 9.95
N VAL A 274 -0.23 -1.67 8.79
CA VAL A 274 -1.45 -2.46 8.63
C VAL A 274 -1.34 -3.71 9.51
N SER A 275 -2.15 -3.80 10.53
CA SER A 275 -2.12 -4.86 11.55
C SER A 275 -2.99 -6.06 11.18
N SER A 276 -4.05 -5.85 10.40
CA SER A 276 -4.90 -6.90 9.87
C SER A 276 -5.61 -6.48 8.59
N SER A 277 -5.90 -7.47 7.75
CA SER A 277 -6.79 -7.34 6.60
C SER A 277 -7.74 -8.54 6.59
N GLU A 278 -9.04 -8.29 6.69
CA GLU A 278 -10.09 -9.30 6.58
C GLU A 278 -10.85 -9.08 5.28
N VAL A 279 -10.95 -10.14 4.47
CA VAL A 279 -11.65 -10.09 3.18
C VAL A 279 -13.02 -10.74 3.32
N PHE A 280 -14.06 -9.98 3.06
CA PHE A 280 -15.45 -10.43 3.03
C PHE A 280 -15.84 -10.64 1.56
N MET A 281 -15.64 -11.87 1.10
CA MET A 281 -15.81 -12.22 -0.33
C MET A 281 -17.20 -11.94 -0.86
N CYS A 282 -18.22 -12.19 -0.04
CA CYS A 282 -19.61 -12.05 -0.46
C CYS A 282 -20.05 -10.59 -0.57
N GLU A 283 -19.53 -9.75 0.27
CA GLU A 283 -19.77 -8.31 0.28
C GLU A 283 -18.87 -7.57 -0.72
N GLN A 284 -17.84 -8.23 -1.24
CA GLN A 284 -16.79 -7.63 -2.07
C GLN A 284 -16.07 -6.47 -1.37
N GLU A 285 -15.79 -6.67 -0.09
CA GLU A 285 -15.16 -5.70 0.78
C GLU A 285 -13.94 -6.30 1.48
N ALA A 286 -12.99 -5.43 1.81
CA ALA A 286 -11.89 -5.77 2.71
C ALA A 286 -11.84 -4.74 3.85
N VAL A 287 -11.84 -5.23 5.08
CA VAL A 287 -11.66 -4.41 6.28
C VAL A 287 -10.19 -4.40 6.64
N LEU A 288 -9.61 -3.22 6.67
CA LEU A 288 -8.22 -2.96 7.02
C LEU A 288 -8.17 -2.32 8.40
N SER A 289 -7.26 -2.78 9.26
CA SER A 289 -6.95 -2.14 10.53
C SER A 289 -5.46 -1.88 10.61
N TRP A 290 -5.07 -0.77 11.25
CA TRP A 290 -3.68 -0.38 11.39
C TRP A 290 -3.36 0.23 12.75
N THR A 291 -2.06 0.33 13.05
CA THR A 291 -1.58 1.01 14.24
C THR A 291 -1.58 2.53 14.01
N SER A 292 -1.96 3.30 15.03
CA SER A 292 -1.82 4.76 14.98
C SER A 292 -0.35 5.15 14.84
N TYR A 293 -0.09 6.25 14.12
CA TYR A 293 1.21 6.89 14.12
C TYR A 293 1.46 7.54 15.50
N ASP A 294 2.69 7.40 16.02
CA ASP A 294 3.12 8.03 17.26
C ASP A 294 4.42 8.81 17.00
N GLY A 295 4.40 10.11 17.21
CA GLY A 295 5.49 11.06 16.92
C GLY A 295 4.97 12.43 16.50
N SER A 296 3.92 12.47 15.69
CA SER A 296 3.22 13.68 15.27
C SER A 296 1.72 13.52 15.40
N THR A 297 0.99 14.60 15.65
CA THR A 297 -0.46 14.53 15.75
C THR A 297 -1.06 14.29 14.38
N THR A 298 -1.67 13.12 14.19
CA THR A 298 -2.38 12.75 12.95
C THR A 298 -3.69 13.52 12.87
N ASP A 299 -3.98 14.08 11.71
CA ASP A 299 -5.27 14.73 11.38
C ASP A 299 -6.23 13.69 10.80
N PHE A 300 -5.78 12.97 9.78
CA PHE A 300 -6.52 11.87 9.17
C PHE A 300 -5.56 10.87 8.48
N TYR A 301 -6.12 9.74 8.06
CA TYR A 301 -5.44 8.72 7.29
C TYR A 301 -6.03 8.64 5.88
N GLU A 302 -5.18 8.48 4.88
CA GLU A 302 -5.54 8.14 3.51
C GLU A 302 -5.20 6.67 3.26
N ILE A 303 -6.15 5.92 2.76
CA ILE A 303 -5.98 4.52 2.39
C ILE A 303 -5.77 4.44 0.89
N TRP A 304 -4.61 3.97 0.49
CA TRP A 304 -4.24 3.81 -0.91
C TRP A 304 -4.11 2.34 -1.26
N SER A 305 -4.71 1.91 -2.37
CA SER A 305 -4.57 0.57 -2.92
C SER A 305 -3.91 0.59 -4.29
N PHE A 306 -3.06 -0.40 -4.54
CA PHE A 306 -2.51 -0.67 -5.86
C PHE A 306 -3.25 -1.84 -6.47
N SER A 307 -3.94 -1.58 -7.57
CA SER A 307 -4.65 -2.58 -8.35
C SER A 307 -4.61 -2.21 -9.83
N ASN A 308 -4.58 -3.19 -10.72
CA ASN A 308 -4.56 -2.97 -12.17
C ASN A 308 -3.44 -2.02 -12.66
N GLY A 309 -2.31 -1.96 -11.94
CA GLY A 309 -1.16 -1.13 -12.32
C GLY A 309 -1.24 0.33 -11.89
N LEU A 310 -2.23 0.71 -11.08
CA LEU A 310 -2.45 2.08 -10.61
C LEU A 310 -2.65 2.13 -9.09
N TRP A 311 -2.19 3.21 -8.49
CA TRP A 311 -2.53 3.58 -7.12
C TRP A 311 -3.84 4.37 -7.10
N ASN A 312 -4.77 3.95 -6.26
CA ASN A 312 -6.08 4.58 -6.07
C ASN A 312 -6.24 4.98 -4.61
N LEU A 313 -6.75 6.18 -4.38
CA LEU A 313 -7.21 6.60 -3.07
C LEU A 313 -8.59 5.96 -2.84
N GLU A 314 -8.69 5.08 -1.85
CA GLU A 314 -9.92 4.35 -1.55
C GLU A 314 -10.79 5.07 -0.52
N GLU A 315 -10.18 5.55 0.56
CA GLU A 315 -10.89 6.18 1.67
C GLU A 315 -10.02 7.20 2.41
N ILE A 316 -10.66 8.14 3.09
CA ILE A 316 -10.05 9.07 4.05
C ILE A 316 -10.83 8.96 5.36
N THR A 317 -10.13 8.71 6.48
CA THR A 317 -10.74 8.51 7.79
C THR A 317 -9.87 9.03 8.92
N GLU A 318 -10.49 9.41 10.04
CA GLU A 318 -9.80 9.74 11.29
C GLU A 318 -9.58 8.49 12.16
N GLU A 319 -10.27 7.39 11.85
CA GLU A 319 -10.17 6.12 12.57
C GLU A 319 -9.00 5.27 12.07
N THR A 320 -8.60 4.27 12.84
CA THR A 320 -7.54 3.31 12.46
C THR A 320 -8.09 2.02 11.84
N VAL A 321 -9.27 2.11 11.24
CA VAL A 321 -9.96 1.04 10.52
C VAL A 321 -10.72 1.64 9.35
N ALA A 322 -10.71 0.95 8.21
CA ALA A 322 -11.47 1.33 7.03
C ALA A 322 -11.96 0.10 6.27
N THR A 323 -13.03 0.27 5.49
CA THR A 323 -13.57 -0.76 4.61
C THR A 323 -13.41 -0.32 3.17
N ILE A 324 -12.66 -1.06 2.38
CA ILE A 324 -12.46 -0.76 0.96
C ILE A 324 -13.20 -1.77 0.07
N ALA A 325 -13.69 -1.31 -1.08
CA ALA A 325 -14.28 -2.18 -2.08
C ALA A 325 -13.18 -2.97 -2.81
N VAL A 326 -13.38 -4.29 -2.96
CA VAL A 326 -12.43 -5.18 -3.63
C VAL A 326 -13.12 -6.06 -4.66
N ASN A 327 -12.39 -6.44 -5.71
CA ASN A 327 -12.89 -7.36 -6.71
C ASN A 327 -12.25 -8.74 -6.53
N GLY A 328 -13.02 -9.79 -6.71
CA GLY A 328 -12.52 -11.15 -6.68
C GLY A 328 -11.44 -11.42 -7.73
N ASN A 329 -10.56 -12.38 -7.43
CA ASN A 329 -9.42 -12.80 -8.26
C ASN A 329 -8.38 -11.69 -8.50
N GLN A 330 -8.24 -10.76 -7.56
CA GLN A 330 -7.24 -9.69 -7.63
C GLN A 330 -6.37 -9.68 -6.39
N SER A 331 -5.11 -9.30 -6.59
CA SER A 331 -4.19 -8.98 -5.50
C SER A 331 -4.19 -7.48 -5.29
N TYR A 332 -4.30 -7.07 -4.05
CA TYR A 332 -4.21 -5.68 -3.62
C TYR A 332 -2.95 -5.49 -2.80
N THR A 333 -2.25 -4.40 -3.05
CA THR A 333 -1.21 -3.90 -2.16
C THR A 333 -1.69 -2.57 -1.61
N VAL A 334 -1.72 -2.44 -0.30
CA VAL A 334 -2.23 -1.24 0.37
C VAL A 334 -1.15 -0.60 1.22
N TYR A 335 -1.18 0.72 1.31
CA TYR A 335 -0.49 1.46 2.35
C TYR A 335 -1.40 2.53 2.95
N ILE A 336 -1.06 2.91 4.17
CA ILE A 336 -1.73 3.97 4.91
C ILE A 336 -0.81 5.18 4.91
N ASN A 337 -1.33 6.33 4.50
CA ASN A 337 -0.66 7.60 4.57
C ASN A 337 -1.24 8.38 5.76
N SER A 338 -0.47 8.53 6.83
CA SER A 338 -0.84 9.34 7.98
C SER A 338 -0.59 10.81 7.65
N ILE A 339 -1.63 11.62 7.58
CA ILE A 339 -1.54 13.07 7.36
C ILE A 339 -1.56 13.77 8.71
N PHE A 340 -0.59 14.65 8.93
CA PHE A 340 -0.45 15.39 10.19
C PHE A 340 -1.12 16.76 10.11
N ILE A 341 -1.47 17.33 11.27
CA ILE A 341 -2.14 18.65 11.37
C ILE A 341 -1.33 19.78 10.70
N ASP A 342 -0.01 19.65 10.65
CA ASP A 342 0.90 20.61 9.99
C ASP A 342 1.03 20.41 8.46
N GLY A 343 0.31 19.45 7.90
CA GLY A 343 0.30 19.12 6.48
C GLY A 343 1.44 18.22 6.01
N ARG A 344 2.32 17.78 6.90
CA ARG A 344 3.32 16.73 6.62
C ARG A 344 2.66 15.36 6.68
N ASN A 345 3.36 14.31 6.27
CA ASN A 345 2.80 12.96 6.21
C ASN A 345 3.85 11.86 6.39
N ALA A 346 3.37 10.65 6.66
CA ALA A 346 4.20 9.45 6.72
C ALA A 346 3.44 8.24 6.15
N PHE A 347 4.09 7.47 5.27
CA PHE A 347 3.53 6.26 4.67
C PHE A 347 3.89 5.01 5.49
N SER A 348 2.93 4.13 5.67
CA SER A 348 3.17 2.80 6.21
C SER A 348 3.98 1.92 5.26
N SER A 349 4.52 0.81 5.75
CA SER A 349 4.97 -0.27 4.86
C SER A 349 3.79 -0.79 4.05
N PRO A 350 3.99 -1.11 2.74
CA PRO A 350 2.95 -1.72 1.93
C PRO A 350 2.65 -3.14 2.43
N THR A 351 1.37 -3.47 2.51
CA THR A 351 0.88 -4.80 2.86
C THR A 351 0.07 -5.36 1.71
N SER A 352 0.30 -6.62 1.34
CA SER A 352 -0.41 -7.26 0.23
C SER A 352 -1.34 -8.35 0.72
N PHE A 353 -2.52 -8.45 0.10
CA PHE A 353 -3.47 -9.53 0.32
C PHE A 353 -4.14 -9.92 -1.01
N ASN A 354 -4.59 -11.17 -1.08
CA ASN A 354 -5.33 -11.68 -2.22
C ASN A 354 -6.81 -11.73 -1.89
N VAL A 355 -7.62 -11.33 -2.83
CA VAL A 355 -9.08 -11.50 -2.77
C VAL A 355 -9.41 -12.76 -3.55
N PRO A 356 -9.76 -13.89 -2.89
CA PRO A 356 -10.21 -15.08 -3.59
C PRO A 356 -11.52 -14.79 -4.30
N VAL A 357 -11.80 -15.51 -5.39
CA VAL A 357 -13.15 -15.56 -5.94
C VAL A 357 -13.88 -16.65 -5.18
N ALA A 358 -15.00 -16.32 -4.56
CA ALA A 358 -15.91 -17.34 -4.10
C ALA A 358 -16.36 -18.13 -5.34
N GLY A 359 -16.05 -19.43 -5.36
CA GLY A 359 -16.49 -20.29 -6.44
C GLY A 359 -15.84 -20.03 -7.81
N ASN A 360 -14.55 -19.80 -7.90
CA ASN A 360 -13.84 -19.90 -9.18
C ASN A 360 -13.29 -21.33 -9.37
N PRO A 361 -14.09 -22.23 -9.97
CA PRO A 361 -13.68 -23.63 -10.10
C PRO A 361 -12.53 -23.77 -11.08
N GLY A 362 -11.57 -24.65 -10.74
CA GLY A 362 -10.48 -25.02 -11.64
C GLY A 362 -10.97 -25.71 -12.91
N TYR A 363 -12.18 -26.28 -12.88
CA TYR A 363 -12.87 -26.89 -14.01
C TYR A 363 -14.39 -26.75 -13.84
N ASN A 364 -15.08 -26.46 -14.96
CA ASN A 364 -16.54 -26.33 -15.08
C ASN A 364 -16.94 -26.89 -16.45
N TYR A 365 -17.23 -28.20 -16.51
CA TYR A 365 -17.35 -28.94 -17.75
C TYR A 365 -18.57 -29.87 -17.76
N LEU A 366 -19.54 -29.59 -18.65
CA LEU A 366 -20.65 -30.51 -18.95
C LEU A 366 -20.10 -31.68 -19.76
N LYS A 367 -19.73 -32.77 -19.05
CA LYS A 367 -18.92 -33.86 -19.59
C LYS A 367 -19.74 -34.85 -20.44
N LEU A 368 -21.03 -34.99 -20.16
CA LEU A 368 -21.87 -35.93 -20.88
C LEU A 368 -23.34 -35.44 -20.95
N VAL A 369 -23.92 -35.56 -22.12
CA VAL A 369 -25.36 -35.48 -22.40
C VAL A 369 -25.72 -36.75 -23.16
N SER A 370 -26.54 -37.60 -22.59
CA SER A 370 -26.88 -38.91 -23.20
C SER A 370 -28.36 -39.21 -23.08
N VAL A 371 -28.94 -39.84 -24.07
CA VAL A 371 -30.31 -40.32 -24.00
C VAL A 371 -30.34 -41.72 -23.39
N VAL A 372 -31.10 -41.88 -22.31
CA VAL A 372 -31.28 -43.14 -21.60
C VAL A 372 -32.80 -43.31 -21.33
N ASP A 373 -33.37 -44.41 -21.78
CA ASP A 373 -34.79 -44.75 -21.61
C ASP A 373 -35.77 -43.61 -21.99
N GLY A 374 -35.42 -42.86 -23.05
CA GLY A 374 -36.21 -41.77 -23.56
C GLY A 374 -36.02 -40.42 -22.89
N ASN A 375 -35.30 -40.34 -21.78
CA ASN A 375 -34.93 -39.12 -21.06
C ASN A 375 -33.50 -38.70 -21.41
N ILE A 376 -33.08 -37.50 -20.97
CA ILE A 376 -31.70 -37.04 -21.13
C ILE A 376 -31.02 -36.99 -19.78
N GLU A 377 -29.93 -37.72 -19.67
CA GLU A 377 -29.02 -37.67 -18.54
C GLU A 377 -27.91 -36.66 -18.82
N LEU A 378 -27.67 -35.75 -17.84
CA LEU A 378 -26.61 -34.76 -17.85
C LEU A 378 -25.63 -34.99 -16.70
N TYR A 379 -24.36 -34.96 -17.01
CA TYR A 379 -23.30 -35.13 -16.03
C TYR A 379 -22.37 -33.92 -16.09
N GLN A 380 -22.42 -33.08 -15.05
CA GLN A 380 -21.58 -31.90 -14.88
C GLN A 380 -20.37 -32.25 -14.04
N TYR A 381 -19.17 -31.95 -14.54
CA TYR A 381 -17.93 -32.04 -13.82
C TYR A 381 -17.49 -30.65 -13.36
N ILE A 382 -17.33 -30.45 -12.05
CA ILE A 382 -17.05 -29.16 -11.44
C ILE A 382 -16.16 -29.32 -10.20
N ASP A 383 -15.27 -28.36 -9.98
CA ASP A 383 -14.44 -28.30 -8.78
C ASP A 383 -15.28 -27.82 -7.58
N GLU A 384 -15.79 -28.76 -6.80
CA GLU A 384 -16.60 -28.46 -5.61
C GLU A 384 -15.78 -27.84 -4.45
N SER A 385 -14.45 -28.02 -4.47
CA SER A 385 -13.56 -27.63 -3.36
C SER A 385 -13.50 -26.12 -3.15
N VAL A 386 -13.92 -25.33 -4.13
CA VAL A 386 -13.89 -23.86 -4.10
C VAL A 386 -15.22 -23.23 -3.66
N GLY A 387 -16.08 -23.98 -2.97
CA GLY A 387 -17.32 -23.45 -2.39
C GLY A 387 -18.44 -23.24 -3.41
N ILE A 388 -18.59 -24.16 -4.39
CA ILE A 388 -19.78 -24.23 -5.26
C ILE A 388 -20.91 -24.88 -4.47
N THR A 389 -22.11 -24.30 -4.51
CA THR A 389 -23.28 -24.80 -3.77
C THR A 389 -24.30 -25.49 -4.67
N GLU A 390 -24.56 -24.93 -5.85
CA GLU A 390 -25.57 -25.42 -6.78
C GLU A 390 -25.09 -25.36 -8.23
N ILE A 391 -25.62 -26.24 -9.06
CA ILE A 391 -25.52 -26.21 -10.52
C ILE A 391 -26.90 -25.94 -11.10
N ILE A 392 -27.02 -24.95 -11.96
CA ILE A 392 -28.20 -24.62 -12.75
C ILE A 392 -28.05 -25.28 -14.10
N PHE A 393 -29.01 -26.15 -14.46
CA PHE A 393 -29.07 -26.79 -15.76
C PHE A 393 -29.98 -26.00 -16.67
N GLN A 394 -29.52 -25.73 -17.90
CA GLN A 394 -30.25 -24.98 -18.91
C GLN A 394 -30.36 -25.78 -20.20
N ARG A 395 -31.55 -25.81 -20.77
CA ARG A 395 -31.85 -26.40 -22.08
C ARG A 395 -32.20 -25.31 -23.08
N ARG A 396 -31.68 -25.44 -24.29
CA ARG A 396 -32.01 -24.53 -25.39
C ARG A 396 -33.40 -24.87 -25.94
N ASN A 397 -34.30 -23.90 -25.88
CA ASN A 397 -35.68 -24.08 -26.39
C ASN A 397 -35.75 -23.96 -27.92
N TYR A 398 -36.95 -24.22 -28.47
CA TYR A 398 -37.22 -24.15 -29.91
C TYR A 398 -36.95 -22.75 -30.53
N ASN A 399 -36.97 -21.69 -29.73
CA ASN A 399 -36.70 -20.32 -30.18
C ASN A 399 -35.21 -19.99 -30.13
N GLY A 400 -34.37 -20.91 -29.68
CA GLY A 400 -32.94 -20.76 -29.58
C GLY A 400 -32.45 -20.11 -28.28
N ALA A 401 -33.35 -19.77 -27.34
CA ALA A 401 -32.99 -19.28 -26.01
C ALA A 401 -32.71 -20.43 -25.04
N TYR A 402 -31.82 -20.21 -24.08
CA TYR A 402 -31.61 -21.14 -22.98
C TYR A 402 -32.59 -20.84 -21.84
N GLU A 403 -33.23 -21.87 -21.32
CA GLU A 403 -34.16 -21.82 -20.21
C GLU A 403 -33.67 -22.75 -19.10
N GLU A 404 -33.79 -22.32 -17.84
CA GLU A 404 -33.50 -23.16 -16.68
C GLU A 404 -34.52 -24.30 -16.62
N ILE A 405 -34.00 -25.53 -16.49
CA ILE A 405 -34.82 -26.75 -16.39
C ILE A 405 -34.73 -27.38 -15.01
N GLY A 406 -33.74 -27.01 -14.21
CA GLY A 406 -33.58 -27.47 -12.84
C GLY A 406 -32.27 -27.11 -12.24
N ARG A 407 -32.12 -27.47 -10.96
CA ARG A 407 -30.94 -27.23 -10.15
C ARG A 407 -30.61 -28.46 -9.34
N GLU A 408 -29.29 -28.67 -9.10
CA GLU A 408 -28.79 -29.72 -8.23
C GLU A 408 -27.72 -29.17 -7.32
N ASN A 409 -27.64 -29.69 -6.09
CA ASN A 409 -26.59 -29.34 -5.15
C ASN A 409 -25.24 -29.92 -5.63
N ALA A 410 -24.20 -29.10 -5.57
CA ALA A 410 -22.84 -29.54 -5.86
C ALA A 410 -22.26 -30.24 -4.61
N THR A 411 -22.52 -31.52 -4.48
CA THR A 411 -22.06 -32.35 -3.33
C THR A 411 -20.91 -33.28 -3.71
N ALA A 412 -20.51 -33.29 -4.95
CA ALA A 412 -19.40 -34.06 -5.51
C ALA A 412 -18.90 -33.42 -6.80
N ASP A 413 -17.68 -33.75 -7.22
CA ASP A 413 -17.06 -33.29 -8.47
C ASP A 413 -17.90 -33.59 -9.71
N VAL A 414 -18.77 -34.61 -9.66
CA VAL A 414 -19.71 -34.94 -10.74
C VAL A 414 -21.14 -34.81 -10.23
N VAL A 415 -21.87 -33.87 -10.80
CA VAL A 415 -23.27 -33.61 -10.49
C VAL A 415 -24.15 -34.18 -11.61
N PHE A 416 -25.11 -35.02 -11.24
CA PHE A 416 -26.06 -35.66 -12.14
C PHE A 416 -27.38 -34.90 -12.18
N PHE A 417 -27.95 -34.75 -13.34
CA PHE A 417 -29.30 -34.23 -13.54
C PHE A 417 -30.05 -35.05 -14.60
N LEU A 418 -31.32 -35.31 -14.39
CA LEU A 418 -32.20 -35.99 -15.33
C LEU A 418 -33.23 -35.00 -15.90
N ASP A 419 -33.21 -34.79 -17.23
CA ASP A 419 -34.24 -34.05 -17.96
C ASP A 419 -35.25 -35.05 -18.52
N ASP A 420 -36.32 -35.25 -17.77
CA ASP A 420 -37.44 -36.16 -18.13
C ASP A 420 -38.53 -35.49 -18.95
N ASP A 421 -38.43 -34.17 -19.14
CA ASP A 421 -39.34 -33.40 -20.01
C ASP A 421 -38.82 -33.24 -21.46
N ALA A 422 -37.62 -33.74 -21.76
CA ALA A 422 -37.04 -33.63 -23.08
C ALA A 422 -37.71 -34.61 -24.08
N GLU A 423 -38.37 -34.09 -25.10
CA GLU A 423 -38.95 -34.89 -26.18
C GLU A 423 -37.85 -35.41 -27.13
N THR A 424 -37.15 -36.47 -26.73
CA THR A 424 -35.97 -37.03 -27.42
C THR A 424 -36.31 -37.67 -28.77
N GLU A 425 -37.60 -37.99 -29.04
CA GLU A 425 -38.04 -38.61 -30.29
C GLU A 425 -38.14 -37.62 -31.47
N PHE A 426 -38.05 -36.31 -31.20
CA PHE A 426 -38.30 -35.30 -32.24
C PHE A 426 -37.08 -34.52 -32.66
N GLN A 427 -36.09 -34.34 -31.76
CA GLN A 427 -34.88 -33.57 -32.05
C GLN A 427 -33.74 -33.87 -31.11
N ALA A 428 -32.55 -33.41 -31.48
CA ALA A 428 -31.41 -33.27 -30.55
C ALA A 428 -31.59 -32.05 -29.65
N TRP A 429 -31.30 -32.19 -28.39
CA TRP A 429 -31.36 -31.10 -27.40
C TRP A 429 -29.99 -30.59 -27.02
N GLN A 430 -29.86 -29.26 -26.82
CA GLN A 430 -28.60 -28.59 -26.47
C GLN A 430 -28.71 -28.04 -25.07
N TYR A 431 -27.64 -28.25 -24.30
CA TYR A 431 -27.56 -27.91 -22.89
C TYR A 431 -26.29 -27.11 -22.57
N ARG A 432 -26.37 -26.38 -21.49
CA ARG A 432 -25.23 -25.79 -20.75
C ARG A 432 -25.59 -25.71 -19.30
N THR A 433 -24.58 -25.50 -18.45
CA THR A 433 -24.79 -25.31 -17.02
C THR A 433 -24.20 -23.99 -16.56
N LYS A 434 -24.58 -23.59 -15.37
CA LYS A 434 -24.04 -22.46 -14.64
C LYS A 434 -23.98 -22.85 -13.18
N TYR A 435 -23.01 -22.40 -12.46
CA TYR A 435 -22.91 -22.69 -11.03
C TYR A 435 -23.31 -21.50 -10.17
N ILE A 436 -23.67 -21.76 -8.91
CA ILE A 436 -23.86 -20.77 -7.84
C ILE A 436 -22.80 -21.04 -6.79
N ASP A 437 -22.11 -19.99 -6.38
CA ASP A 437 -21.10 -20.06 -5.34
C ASP A 437 -21.69 -19.95 -3.92
N SER A 438 -20.84 -20.05 -2.89
CA SER A 438 -21.25 -19.94 -1.49
C SER A 438 -21.76 -18.56 -1.08
N CYS A 439 -21.57 -17.53 -1.93
CA CYS A 439 -22.12 -16.20 -1.75
C CYS A 439 -23.45 -16.00 -2.50
N GLY A 440 -23.90 -16.98 -3.24
CA GLY A 440 -25.13 -16.90 -4.05
C GLY A 440 -24.95 -16.18 -5.39
N PHE A 441 -23.72 -15.93 -5.82
CA PHE A 441 -23.45 -15.35 -7.13
C PHE A 441 -23.40 -16.45 -8.20
N GLU A 442 -23.99 -16.14 -9.35
CA GLU A 442 -23.89 -17.00 -10.52
C GLU A 442 -22.53 -16.86 -11.20
N GLY A 443 -21.86 -17.98 -11.43
CA GLY A 443 -20.58 -18.04 -12.12
C GLY A 443 -20.68 -18.14 -13.65
N GLU A 444 -19.57 -18.49 -14.28
CA GLU A 444 -19.49 -18.65 -15.73
C GLU A 444 -20.23 -19.88 -16.22
N PHE A 445 -20.62 -19.88 -17.50
CA PHE A 445 -21.21 -21.04 -18.14
C PHE A 445 -20.19 -22.14 -18.39
N SER A 446 -20.67 -23.41 -18.38
CA SER A 446 -19.93 -24.55 -18.91
C SER A 446 -19.77 -24.46 -20.42
N ASN A 447 -19.08 -25.46 -21.01
CA ASN A 447 -19.23 -25.74 -22.44
C ASN A 447 -20.67 -26.04 -22.78
N GLU A 448 -21.04 -25.84 -24.04
CA GLU A 448 -22.31 -26.32 -24.59
C GLU A 448 -22.18 -27.80 -25.02
N ALA A 449 -23.19 -28.61 -24.72
CA ALA A 449 -23.26 -30.00 -25.15
C ALA A 449 -24.62 -30.27 -25.81
N LYS A 450 -24.62 -31.17 -26.79
CA LYS A 450 -25.82 -31.49 -27.59
C LYS A 450 -25.94 -32.99 -27.75
N SER A 451 -27.11 -33.56 -27.46
CA SER A 451 -27.42 -34.98 -27.64
C SER A 451 -27.40 -35.41 -29.12
N ILE A 452 -27.20 -36.72 -29.34
CA ILE A 452 -27.37 -37.32 -30.66
C ILE A 452 -28.86 -37.55 -30.92
N PHE A 453 -29.32 -37.16 -32.10
CA PHE A 453 -30.65 -37.49 -32.59
C PHE A 453 -30.53 -38.41 -33.79
N LEU A 454 -31.14 -39.60 -33.68
CA LEU A 454 -31.21 -40.61 -34.73
C LEU A 454 -32.59 -40.60 -35.34
N GLU A 455 -32.66 -40.47 -36.65
CA GLU A 455 -33.88 -40.53 -37.46
C GLU A 455 -33.73 -41.49 -38.63
N GLY A 456 -34.81 -41.94 -39.23
CA GLY A 456 -34.71 -42.79 -40.39
C GLY A 456 -36.08 -43.23 -40.93
N GLU A 457 -36.03 -43.87 -42.09
CA GLU A 457 -37.20 -44.36 -42.83
C GLU A 457 -37.00 -45.79 -43.23
N ALA A 458 -38.08 -46.58 -43.16
CA ALA A 458 -38.17 -47.96 -43.65
C ALA A 458 -38.69 -48.02 -45.06
N ASN A 459 -38.01 -48.76 -45.96
CA ASN A 459 -38.56 -49.18 -47.24
C ASN A 459 -38.96 -50.64 -47.11
N ASP A 460 -40.24 -50.86 -46.84
CA ASP A 460 -40.92 -52.19 -46.72
C ASP A 460 -40.76 -53.07 -47.95
N TYR A 461 -40.54 -52.43 -49.10
CA TYR A 461 -40.56 -53.18 -50.38
C TYR A 461 -39.18 -53.81 -50.65
N ASP A 462 -38.13 -53.01 -50.41
CA ASP A 462 -36.76 -53.41 -50.68
C ASP A 462 -36.02 -53.99 -49.45
N TYR A 463 -36.66 -53.99 -48.28
CA TYR A 463 -36.10 -54.39 -47.00
C TYR A 463 -34.86 -53.56 -46.60
N ILE A 464 -34.94 -52.27 -46.90
CA ILE A 464 -33.82 -51.29 -46.64
C ILE A 464 -34.28 -50.21 -45.67
N ASN A 465 -33.48 -49.94 -44.69
CA ASN A 465 -33.66 -48.82 -43.79
C ASN A 465 -32.59 -47.74 -44.06
N THR A 466 -33.04 -46.51 -44.23
CA THR A 466 -32.15 -45.36 -44.34
C THR A 466 -32.12 -44.61 -43.00
N LEU A 467 -30.95 -44.48 -42.41
CA LEU A 467 -30.73 -43.87 -41.11
C LEU A 467 -29.88 -42.60 -41.27
N ASN A 468 -30.21 -41.56 -40.52
CA ASN A 468 -29.43 -40.32 -40.41
C ASN A 468 -29.30 -39.95 -38.95
N TRP A 469 -28.18 -39.28 -38.57
CA TRP A 469 -27.98 -38.83 -37.21
C TRP A 469 -27.33 -37.44 -37.15
N SER A 470 -27.62 -36.72 -36.05
CA SER A 470 -27.01 -35.41 -35.78
C SER A 470 -25.63 -35.56 -35.13
N ASP A 471 -24.82 -34.50 -35.26
CA ASP A 471 -23.58 -34.42 -34.49
C ASP A 471 -23.87 -34.37 -33.00
N TYR A 472 -23.04 -35.10 -32.23
CA TYR A 472 -22.84 -34.82 -30.82
C TYR A 472 -21.92 -33.60 -30.65
N LEU A 473 -22.21 -32.74 -29.67
CA LEU A 473 -21.35 -31.66 -29.24
C LEU A 473 -21.12 -31.80 -27.75
N GLY A 474 -19.92 -31.41 -27.27
CA GLY A 474 -19.62 -31.30 -25.85
C GLY A 474 -18.39 -32.05 -25.40
N PHE A 475 -17.96 -33.10 -26.13
CA PHE A 475 -16.70 -33.78 -25.82
C PHE A 475 -15.49 -32.90 -26.12
N ASP A 476 -14.58 -32.81 -25.17
CA ASP A 476 -13.42 -31.93 -25.22
C ASP A 476 -12.51 -32.21 -26.44
N GLY A 477 -12.20 -33.48 -26.70
CA GLY A 477 -11.45 -33.90 -27.88
C GLY A 477 -12.28 -34.24 -29.09
N GLY A 478 -13.61 -34.06 -29.02
CA GLY A 478 -14.56 -34.44 -30.08
C GLY A 478 -14.89 -35.94 -30.11
N ILE A 479 -15.54 -36.34 -31.21
CA ILE A 479 -15.96 -37.74 -31.42
C ILE A 479 -14.82 -38.54 -32.05
N GLN A 480 -14.53 -39.71 -31.49
CA GLN A 480 -13.64 -40.73 -32.08
C GLN A 480 -14.32 -41.48 -33.20
N GLU A 481 -15.52 -42.00 -32.90
CA GLU A 481 -16.34 -42.78 -33.82
C GLU A 481 -17.80 -42.80 -33.37
N TYR A 482 -18.70 -43.09 -34.31
CA TYR A 482 -20.07 -43.45 -34.02
C TYR A 482 -20.26 -44.96 -34.16
N ARG A 483 -21.01 -45.59 -33.23
CA ARG A 483 -21.34 -47.01 -33.21
C ARG A 483 -22.84 -47.21 -33.34
N LEU A 484 -23.29 -47.92 -34.38
CA LEU A 484 -24.69 -48.21 -34.60
C LEU A 484 -25.02 -49.59 -34.09
N TYR A 485 -26.01 -49.67 -33.23
CA TYR A 485 -26.58 -50.90 -32.72
C TYR A 485 -27.97 -51.11 -33.31
N ARG A 486 -28.30 -52.37 -33.55
CA ARG A 486 -29.60 -52.77 -34.11
C ARG A 486 -30.26 -53.79 -33.20
N SER A 487 -31.57 -53.64 -32.95
CA SER A 487 -32.39 -54.62 -32.28
C SER A 487 -33.40 -55.23 -33.25
N ILE A 488 -33.41 -56.57 -33.27
CA ILE A 488 -34.40 -57.31 -34.03
C ILE A 488 -35.25 -58.13 -33.06
N ASN A 489 -36.57 -57.96 -33.15
CA ASN A 489 -37.51 -58.66 -32.26
C ASN A 489 -37.19 -58.41 -30.77
N GLU A 490 -36.88 -57.15 -30.43
CA GLU A 490 -36.58 -56.66 -29.07
C GLU A 490 -35.27 -57.15 -28.48
N VAL A 491 -34.37 -57.75 -29.28
CA VAL A 491 -33.05 -58.18 -28.85
C VAL A 491 -32.00 -57.38 -29.58
N TYR A 492 -31.18 -56.59 -28.83
CA TYR A 492 -30.05 -55.87 -29.38
C TYR A 492 -28.88 -56.81 -29.68
N ASP A 493 -28.24 -56.56 -30.83
CA ASP A 493 -26.95 -57.16 -31.09
C ASP A 493 -25.90 -56.70 -30.03
N PRO A 494 -25.09 -57.59 -29.47
CA PRO A 494 -24.12 -57.22 -28.41
C PRO A 494 -22.93 -56.40 -28.95
N THR A 495 -22.77 -56.34 -30.26
CA THR A 495 -21.73 -55.60 -30.97
C THR A 495 -22.39 -54.64 -31.96
N PRO A 496 -21.75 -53.48 -32.23
CA PRO A 496 -22.26 -52.57 -33.23
C PRO A 496 -22.31 -53.23 -34.60
N ILE A 497 -23.40 -53.02 -35.34
CA ILE A 497 -23.53 -53.51 -36.71
C ILE A 497 -22.67 -52.75 -37.71
N ALA A 498 -22.34 -51.48 -37.37
CA ALA A 498 -21.43 -50.62 -38.12
C ALA A 498 -20.78 -49.56 -37.20
N THR A 499 -19.61 -49.09 -37.61
CA THR A 499 -18.90 -47.97 -37.01
C THR A 499 -18.61 -46.94 -38.09
N PHE A 500 -18.67 -45.65 -37.71
CA PHE A 500 -18.56 -44.53 -38.63
C PHE A 500 -17.55 -43.51 -38.14
N LEU A 501 -16.93 -42.79 -39.06
CA LEU A 501 -16.11 -41.64 -38.76
C LEU A 501 -16.98 -40.44 -38.35
N PRO A 502 -16.45 -39.46 -37.67
CA PRO A 502 -17.20 -38.27 -37.21
C PRO A 502 -17.95 -37.54 -38.34
N GLU A 503 -17.43 -37.55 -39.56
CA GLU A 503 -18.00 -36.90 -40.73
C GLU A 503 -19.18 -37.66 -41.36
N ASP A 504 -19.31 -38.95 -41.07
CA ASP A 504 -20.40 -39.78 -41.60
C ASP A 504 -21.71 -39.46 -40.86
N LYS A 505 -22.81 -39.23 -41.61
CA LYS A 505 -24.11 -38.84 -41.04
C LYS A 505 -25.28 -39.67 -41.53
N SER A 506 -25.02 -40.68 -42.36
CA SER A 506 -26.08 -41.54 -42.88
C SER A 506 -25.58 -42.98 -43.08
N PHE A 507 -26.51 -43.91 -42.98
CA PHE A 507 -26.26 -45.31 -43.23
C PHE A 507 -27.49 -45.99 -43.84
N VAL A 508 -27.23 -46.92 -44.71
CA VAL A 508 -28.29 -47.75 -45.33
C VAL A 508 -28.13 -49.17 -44.85
N ASP A 509 -29.12 -49.67 -44.10
CA ASP A 509 -29.13 -51.02 -43.54
C ASP A 509 -30.01 -51.94 -44.38
N ASP A 510 -29.43 -52.99 -44.97
CA ASP A 510 -30.15 -54.06 -45.64
C ASP A 510 -30.59 -55.13 -44.61
N ILE A 511 -31.88 -55.19 -44.32
CA ILE A 511 -32.45 -56.10 -43.32
C ILE A 511 -33.01 -57.38 -43.97
N ASN A 512 -32.75 -57.58 -45.27
CA ASN A 512 -33.23 -58.74 -45.99
C ASN A 512 -32.64 -60.05 -45.40
N GLY A 513 -33.49 -60.99 -45.12
CA GLY A 513 -33.06 -62.28 -44.54
C GLY A 513 -32.81 -62.29 -43.04
N LEU A 514 -32.95 -61.15 -42.33
CA LEU A 514 -32.70 -61.08 -40.88
C LEU A 514 -33.89 -61.57 -40.03
N GLY A 515 -34.97 -62.01 -40.63
CA GLY A 515 -36.12 -62.55 -39.92
C GLY A 515 -36.88 -61.50 -39.07
N VAL A 516 -36.94 -60.28 -39.58
CA VAL A 516 -37.66 -59.18 -38.94
C VAL A 516 -39.15 -59.49 -38.92
N GLN A 517 -39.81 -59.42 -37.75
CA GLN A 517 -41.24 -59.74 -37.59
C GLN A 517 -42.12 -58.49 -37.72
N SER A 518 -41.89 -57.46 -36.90
CA SER A 518 -42.75 -56.28 -36.92
C SER A 518 -42.00 -54.95 -36.81
N LYS A 519 -40.85 -54.94 -36.15
CA LYS A 519 -40.04 -53.72 -35.95
C LYS A 519 -38.58 -54.05 -35.92
N VAL A 520 -37.77 -53.05 -36.29
CA VAL A 520 -36.34 -53.01 -36.08
C VAL A 520 -36.05 -51.69 -35.34
N CYS A 521 -35.34 -51.76 -34.24
CA CYS A 521 -34.94 -50.58 -33.53
C CYS A 521 -33.42 -50.35 -33.67
N TYR A 522 -33.02 -49.09 -33.64
CA TYR A 522 -31.64 -48.64 -33.76
C TYR A 522 -31.31 -47.69 -32.64
N ARG A 523 -30.03 -47.73 -32.21
CA ARG A 523 -29.44 -46.79 -31.29
C ARG A 523 -28.04 -46.44 -31.78
N MET A 524 -27.72 -45.16 -31.78
CA MET A 524 -26.38 -44.66 -32.10
C MET A 524 -25.65 -44.33 -30.80
N GLU A 525 -24.37 -44.68 -30.72
CA GLU A 525 -23.48 -44.24 -29.66
C GLU A 525 -22.36 -43.42 -30.27
N GLY A 526 -22.06 -42.24 -29.69
CA GLY A 526 -20.90 -41.42 -30.00
C GLY A 526 -19.83 -41.61 -28.93
N VAL A 527 -18.64 -42.05 -29.32
CA VAL A 527 -17.50 -42.34 -28.42
C VAL A 527 -16.55 -41.15 -28.40
N GLU A 528 -16.19 -40.71 -27.22
CA GLU A 528 -15.23 -39.63 -27.04
C GLU A 528 -13.83 -40.02 -27.51
N LEU A 529 -13.13 -39.13 -28.24
CA LEU A 529 -11.78 -39.38 -28.76
C LEU A 529 -10.74 -39.19 -27.67
N PHE A 530 -10.73 -38.05 -27.00
CA PHE A 530 -9.76 -37.65 -26.03
C PHE A 530 -10.38 -36.65 -25.06
N ASN A 531 -9.92 -36.64 -23.81
CA ASN A 531 -10.41 -35.69 -22.81
C ASN A 531 -9.26 -35.23 -21.93
N THR A 532 -9.10 -33.91 -21.78
CA THR A 532 -8.05 -33.31 -20.93
C THR A 532 -8.20 -33.67 -19.45
N TYR A 533 -9.41 -34.06 -19.03
CA TYR A 533 -9.71 -34.54 -17.68
C TYR A 533 -9.61 -36.06 -17.52
N ASN A 534 -9.10 -36.78 -18.54
CA ASN A 534 -8.96 -38.24 -18.56
C ASN A 534 -10.30 -39.01 -18.48
N PHE A 535 -11.39 -38.42 -18.94
CA PHE A 535 -12.64 -39.15 -19.14
C PHE A 535 -12.64 -39.93 -20.47
N SER A 536 -13.51 -40.93 -20.54
CA SER A 536 -13.80 -41.69 -21.77
C SER A 536 -15.28 -41.95 -21.77
N GLU A 537 -16.05 -40.99 -22.27
CA GLU A 537 -17.48 -41.00 -22.21
C GLU A 537 -18.08 -41.53 -23.51
N VAL A 538 -19.32 -42.05 -23.40
CA VAL A 538 -20.11 -42.53 -24.51
C VAL A 538 -21.50 -41.94 -24.39
N SER A 539 -21.94 -41.19 -25.41
CA SER A 539 -23.28 -40.62 -25.48
C SER A 539 -24.17 -41.49 -26.40
N ALA A 540 -25.34 -41.81 -25.92
CA ALA A 540 -26.34 -42.54 -26.70
C ALA A 540 -27.41 -41.60 -27.32
N SER A 541 -27.95 -41.97 -28.47
CA SER A 541 -29.08 -41.33 -29.11
C SER A 541 -30.42 -41.83 -28.56
N ASN A 542 -31.52 -41.20 -29.00
CA ASN A 542 -32.86 -41.80 -28.92
C ASN A 542 -32.88 -43.18 -29.59
N GLU A 543 -33.78 -44.04 -29.13
CA GLU A 543 -34.09 -45.30 -29.80
C GLU A 543 -35.04 -44.99 -30.98
N LEU A 544 -34.60 -45.31 -32.18
CA LEU A 544 -35.42 -45.22 -33.43
C LEU A 544 -36.00 -46.59 -33.77
N CYS A 545 -37.31 -46.74 -33.69
CA CYS A 545 -37.95 -47.99 -34.07
C CYS A 545 -38.74 -47.83 -35.38
N LEU A 546 -38.33 -48.55 -36.39
CA LEU A 546 -38.97 -48.63 -37.67
C LEU A 546 -39.90 -49.82 -37.71
N THR A 547 -41.17 -49.62 -38.07
CA THR A 547 -42.20 -50.64 -38.08
C THR A 547 -42.56 -51.08 -39.51
N TYR A 548 -42.90 -52.36 -39.66
CA TYR A 548 -43.16 -52.95 -40.93
C TYR A 548 -44.59 -53.54 -40.95
N SER A 549 -45.31 -53.35 -42.08
CA SER A 549 -46.62 -53.92 -42.28
C SER A 549 -46.54 -55.39 -42.61
N SER A 550 -47.23 -56.20 -41.83
CA SER A 550 -47.34 -57.61 -42.13
C SER A 550 -48.01 -57.83 -43.46
N LYS A 551 -47.40 -58.59 -44.38
CA LYS A 551 -47.96 -58.89 -45.71
C LYS A 551 -48.04 -60.39 -45.90
N ILE A 552 -49.13 -60.85 -46.48
CA ILE A 552 -49.36 -62.22 -46.86
C ILE A 552 -49.50 -62.26 -48.37
N PHE A 553 -48.62 -62.91 -49.04
CA PHE A 553 -48.72 -63.16 -50.50
C PHE A 553 -49.28 -64.57 -50.74
N ILE A 554 -50.50 -64.62 -51.25
CA ILE A 554 -51.16 -65.88 -51.55
C ILE A 554 -50.98 -66.14 -53.03
N PRO A 555 -50.36 -67.22 -53.44
CA PRO A 555 -50.28 -67.61 -54.84
C PRO A 555 -51.64 -67.77 -55.44
N ASN A 556 -51.91 -67.23 -56.63
CA ASN A 556 -53.19 -67.40 -57.35
C ASN A 556 -53.21 -68.65 -58.22
N ALA A 557 -52.11 -69.34 -58.39
CA ALA A 557 -51.93 -70.56 -59.10
C ALA A 557 -50.73 -71.37 -58.63
N PHE A 558 -50.74 -72.69 -58.78
CA PHE A 558 -49.63 -73.58 -58.61
C PHE A 558 -49.67 -74.69 -59.65
N THR A 559 -48.56 -75.34 -59.96
CA THR A 559 -48.42 -76.40 -60.94
C THR A 559 -47.91 -77.67 -60.26
N PRO A 560 -48.82 -78.60 -59.91
CA PRO A 560 -48.40 -79.74 -59.04
C PRO A 560 -47.24 -80.58 -59.56
N ASN A 561 -46.98 -80.58 -60.87
CA ASN A 561 -45.91 -81.31 -61.53
C ASN A 561 -44.91 -80.37 -62.25
N GLY A 562 -44.92 -79.06 -61.96
CA GLY A 562 -44.14 -78.04 -62.63
C GLY A 562 -43.13 -77.37 -61.70
N ILE A 563 -42.73 -76.14 -62.06
CA ILE A 563 -41.72 -75.34 -61.33
C ILE A 563 -42.24 -74.83 -59.95
N ASN A 564 -43.59 -74.72 -59.77
CA ASN A 564 -44.21 -74.32 -58.52
C ASN A 564 -45.17 -75.42 -57.99
N PRO A 565 -44.64 -76.51 -57.44
CA PRO A 565 -45.43 -77.70 -57.11
C PRO A 565 -46.21 -77.59 -55.81
N VAL A 566 -45.96 -76.60 -55.00
CA VAL A 566 -46.56 -76.40 -53.66
C VAL A 566 -47.33 -75.09 -53.65
N PHE A 567 -48.58 -75.08 -53.21
CA PHE A 567 -49.30 -73.88 -52.87
C PHE A 567 -48.93 -73.40 -51.49
N LEU A 568 -48.02 -72.41 -51.41
CA LEU A 568 -47.47 -71.90 -50.16
C LEU A 568 -47.72 -70.41 -50.09
N PRO A 569 -48.55 -69.92 -49.17
CA PRO A 569 -48.62 -68.50 -48.85
C PRO A 569 -47.26 -68.08 -48.27
N ILE A 570 -46.74 -66.97 -48.75
CA ILE A 570 -45.50 -66.34 -48.24
C ILE A 570 -45.94 -65.22 -47.32
N VAL A 571 -45.43 -65.21 -46.10
CA VAL A 571 -45.64 -64.17 -45.12
C VAL A 571 -44.37 -63.36 -44.98
N SER A 572 -44.51 -62.04 -44.86
CA SER A 572 -43.42 -61.11 -44.64
C SER A 572 -43.72 -60.32 -43.40
N HIS A 573 -42.71 -60.07 -42.56
CA HIS A 573 -42.77 -59.28 -41.32
C HIS A 573 -43.74 -59.83 -40.26
N ILE A 574 -44.02 -61.12 -40.29
CA ILE A 574 -44.82 -61.81 -39.29
C ILE A 574 -44.34 -63.27 -39.16
N LYS A 575 -44.34 -63.75 -37.94
CA LYS A 575 -44.15 -65.17 -37.64
C LYS A 575 -45.44 -65.73 -37.06
N PRO A 576 -46.30 -66.37 -37.89
CA PRO A 576 -47.56 -66.88 -37.37
C PRO A 576 -47.31 -68.02 -36.40
N GLU A 577 -47.90 -67.96 -35.21
CA GLU A 577 -47.85 -69.04 -34.20
C GLU A 577 -48.70 -70.23 -34.70
N THR A 578 -49.76 -69.96 -35.42
CA THR A 578 -50.62 -70.95 -36.02
C THR A 578 -50.99 -70.55 -37.45
N TYR A 579 -51.05 -71.53 -38.32
CA TYR A 579 -51.43 -71.36 -39.72
C TYR A 579 -52.47 -72.37 -40.07
N HIS A 580 -53.61 -71.90 -40.53
CA HIS A 580 -54.69 -72.76 -41.01
C HIS A 580 -55.06 -72.39 -42.44
N LEU A 581 -54.84 -73.28 -43.41
CA LEU A 581 -55.30 -73.12 -44.80
C LEU A 581 -56.40 -74.05 -45.09
N THR A 582 -57.51 -73.49 -45.54
CA THR A 582 -58.67 -74.28 -45.98
C THR A 582 -58.90 -74.07 -47.48
N ILE A 583 -58.93 -75.15 -48.21
CA ILE A 583 -59.24 -75.13 -49.63
C ILE A 583 -60.67 -75.64 -49.82
N ILE A 584 -61.46 -74.80 -50.41
CA ILE A 584 -62.89 -75.12 -50.71
C ILE A 584 -63.11 -75.17 -52.23
N ASN A 585 -63.93 -76.14 -52.68
CA ASN A 585 -64.33 -76.17 -54.05
C ASN A 585 -65.34 -75.06 -54.39
N ARG A 586 -65.71 -74.93 -55.65
CA ARG A 586 -66.68 -73.90 -56.12
C ARG A 586 -68.05 -73.99 -55.47
N TRP A 587 -68.40 -75.09 -54.80
CA TRP A 587 -69.65 -75.35 -54.10
C TRP A 587 -69.59 -75.11 -52.58
N GLY A 588 -68.46 -74.61 -52.09
CA GLY A 588 -68.24 -74.34 -50.69
C GLY A 588 -67.93 -75.59 -49.84
N GLN A 589 -67.56 -76.70 -50.43
CA GLN A 589 -67.17 -77.94 -49.70
C GLN A 589 -65.68 -78.04 -49.60
N LEU A 590 -65.19 -78.49 -48.43
CA LEU A 590 -63.76 -78.80 -48.14
C LEU A 590 -63.27 -79.94 -49.00
#